data_dbd256a060309d5e38ce99b8c2e0249e
#
_entry.id   dbd256a060309d5e38ce99b8c2e0249e
#
_cell.length_a   1.000
_cell.length_b   1.000
_cell.length_c   1.000
_cell.angle_alpha   90.00
_cell.angle_beta   90.00
_cell.angle_gamma   90.00
#
_symmetry.space_group_name_H-M   'P 1'
#
loop_
_entity.id
_entity.type
_entity.pdbx_description
1 polymer ?
#
loop_
_entity_poly.entity_id
_entity_poly.type
_entity_poly.pdbx_seq_one_letter_code
_entity_poly.pdbx_strand_id
1 'polypeptide(L)'
;MNNLYVTCLTILSFCLFSACGNHLNTTNTNNQLQPNEVNTKKLSIVEKLKENSHLPVKERIALYHKLKANHFDSYDFGNETELTLYGYSFLNENNLIDALAIFELITVEFPNSANSFDSLGEAYLLAKDSTKAIQNYEKSLLMNPENFHAEDVIQSIKYPSVKPLTTQEKFSKIYSKEYYIADLDQLGQKLLAIHPYPFKFISKEQFWKNIENKKSLITEHTT
;
A
#
# COMPACT_ATOMS: atom_id res chain seq x y z
N MET A 1 13.04 8.03 21.42
CA MET A 1 11.89 7.39 20.77
C MET A 1 12.12 7.02 19.30
N ASN A 2 13.36 6.75 18.89
CA ASN A 2 13.70 6.48 17.47
C ASN A 2 14.42 5.14 17.24
N ASN A 3 14.47 4.24 18.23
CA ASN A 3 15.41 3.12 18.15
C ASN A 3 14.80 1.79 17.67
N LEU A 4 13.50 1.57 17.78
CA LEU A 4 12.94 0.26 17.41
C LEU A 4 12.64 0.18 15.88
N TYR A 5 12.11 1.23 15.29
CA TYR A 5 11.95 1.32 13.83
C TYR A 5 13.30 1.37 13.11
N VAL A 6 14.25 2.13 13.65
CA VAL A 6 15.62 2.21 13.12
C VAL A 6 16.35 0.87 13.26
N THR A 7 16.16 0.12 14.34
CA THR A 7 16.79 -1.20 14.50
C THR A 7 16.18 -2.28 13.60
N CYS A 8 14.88 -2.26 13.33
CA CYS A 8 14.30 -3.17 12.34
C CYS A 8 14.77 -2.86 10.91
N LEU A 9 14.80 -1.58 10.50
CA LEU A 9 15.33 -1.18 9.20
C LEU A 9 16.85 -1.43 9.07
N THR A 10 17.65 -1.21 10.13
CA THR A 10 19.09 -1.45 10.10
C THR A 10 19.43 -2.94 10.05
N ILE A 11 18.61 -3.82 10.63
CA ILE A 11 18.81 -5.28 10.54
C ILE A 11 18.47 -5.78 9.12
N LEU A 12 17.44 -5.22 8.45
CA LEU A 12 17.19 -5.49 7.04
C LEU A 12 18.34 -5.00 6.14
N SER A 13 18.87 -3.80 6.42
CA SER A 13 20.00 -3.23 5.67
C SER A 13 21.29 -4.05 5.82
N PHE A 14 21.58 -4.58 7.02
CA PHE A 14 22.78 -5.38 7.25
C PHE A 14 22.73 -6.75 6.57
N CYS A 15 21.55 -7.37 6.46
CA CYS A 15 21.39 -8.61 5.71
C CYS A 15 21.48 -8.43 4.17
N LEU A 16 21.19 -7.21 3.66
CA LEU A 16 21.21 -6.93 2.23
C LEU A 16 22.59 -6.42 1.73
N PHE A 17 23.39 -5.74 2.58
CA PHE A 17 24.68 -5.16 2.17
C PHE A 17 25.90 -6.04 2.39
N SER A 18 25.82 -7.11 3.22
CA SER A 18 26.96 -8.01 3.47
C SER A 18 27.23 -9.00 2.32
N ALA A 19 26.43 -8.98 1.25
CA ALA A 19 26.53 -9.93 0.13
C ALA A 19 27.05 -9.33 -1.19
N CYS A 20 27.47 -8.07 -1.21
CA CYS A 20 28.13 -7.44 -2.37
C CYS A 20 29.64 -7.37 -2.20
N GLY A 21 30.29 -8.53 -2.15
CA GLY A 21 31.75 -8.62 -2.12
C GLY A 21 32.24 -9.82 -2.90
N ASN A 22 32.75 -9.55 -4.11
CA ASN A 22 33.68 -10.35 -4.90
C ASN A 22 33.23 -11.68 -5.52
N HIS A 23 32.88 -11.63 -6.78
CA HIS A 23 33.29 -12.68 -7.73
C HIS A 23 33.76 -12.05 -9.04
N LEU A 24 35.09 -12.04 -9.20
CA LEU A 24 35.75 -11.79 -10.47
C LEU A 24 35.86 -13.09 -11.26
N ASN A 25 35.43 -13.00 -12.52
CA ASN A 25 35.87 -13.73 -13.70
C ASN A 25 36.03 -15.24 -13.68
N THR A 26 35.15 -15.91 -14.41
CA THR A 26 35.61 -16.92 -15.41
C THR A 26 34.73 -16.79 -16.66
N THR A 27 35.40 -16.49 -17.75
CA THR A 27 34.91 -16.54 -19.12
C THR A 27 34.41 -17.93 -19.47
N ASN A 28 33.15 -18.07 -19.86
CA ASN A 28 32.72 -19.17 -20.69
C ASN A 28 31.69 -18.67 -21.72
N THR A 29 32.17 -18.63 -22.95
CA THR A 29 31.40 -18.38 -24.17
C THR A 29 30.46 -19.53 -24.43
N ASN A 30 29.19 -19.35 -24.19
CA ASN A 30 28.15 -20.09 -24.89
C ASN A 30 27.05 -19.08 -25.27
N ASN A 31 27.10 -18.62 -26.51
CA ASN A 31 26.08 -17.90 -27.23
C ASN A 31 24.84 -18.79 -27.33
N GLN A 32 23.96 -18.74 -26.38
CA GLN A 32 22.55 -19.09 -26.54
C GLN A 32 21.79 -17.79 -26.70
N LEU A 33 21.28 -17.55 -27.89
CA LEU A 33 20.33 -16.49 -28.21
C LEU A 33 19.11 -16.66 -27.29
N GLN A 34 19.08 -15.90 -26.21
CA GLN A 34 17.86 -15.69 -25.43
C GLN A 34 16.89 -14.93 -26.34
N PRO A 35 15.60 -15.31 -26.40
CA PRO A 35 14.60 -14.49 -27.09
C PRO A 35 14.63 -13.13 -26.42
N ASN A 36 14.84 -12.07 -27.19
CA ASN A 36 14.68 -10.69 -26.73
C ASN A 36 13.26 -10.57 -26.19
N GLU A 37 13.08 -10.56 -24.88
CA GLU A 37 11.87 -10.01 -24.27
C GLU A 37 11.83 -8.53 -24.71
N VAL A 38 11.03 -8.26 -25.70
CA VAL A 38 10.66 -6.90 -26.06
C VAL A 38 9.83 -6.41 -24.86
N ASN A 39 10.53 -5.73 -23.94
CA ASN A 39 9.89 -5.03 -22.83
C ASN A 39 9.06 -3.87 -23.41
N THR A 40 7.92 -4.19 -23.99
CA THR A 40 6.98 -3.19 -24.48
C THR A 40 6.35 -2.52 -23.27
N LYS A 41 6.79 -1.29 -22.99
CA LYS A 41 6.19 -0.46 -21.96
C LYS A 41 4.68 -0.38 -22.20
N LYS A 42 3.88 -0.86 -21.24
CA LYS A 42 2.43 -0.76 -21.30
C LYS A 42 1.98 0.70 -21.36
N LEU A 43 0.91 0.96 -22.10
CA LEU A 43 0.31 2.29 -22.20
C LEU A 43 -0.46 2.62 -20.92
N SER A 44 -0.58 3.89 -20.59
CA SER A 44 -1.41 4.31 -19.48
C SER A 44 -2.89 4.09 -19.80
N ILE A 45 -3.58 3.36 -18.91
CA ILE A 45 -5.03 3.21 -19.01
C ILE A 45 -5.73 4.53 -18.71
N VAL A 46 -5.18 5.35 -17.80
CA VAL A 46 -5.76 6.65 -17.44
C VAL A 46 -5.71 7.62 -18.61
N GLU A 47 -4.57 7.68 -19.33
CA GLU A 47 -4.51 8.50 -20.54
C GLU A 47 -5.55 8.06 -21.58
N LYS A 48 -5.79 6.74 -21.69
CA LYS A 48 -6.85 6.23 -22.58
C LYS A 48 -8.25 6.66 -22.14
N LEU A 49 -8.52 6.71 -20.83
CA LEU A 49 -9.79 7.21 -20.29
C LEU A 49 -9.94 8.72 -20.52
N LYS A 50 -8.84 9.50 -20.40
CA LYS A 50 -8.83 10.94 -20.67
C LYS A 50 -9.05 11.27 -22.15
N GLU A 51 -8.49 10.50 -23.07
CA GLU A 51 -8.79 10.62 -24.53
C GLU A 51 -10.28 10.48 -24.82
N ASN A 52 -11.01 9.77 -23.97
CA ASN A 52 -12.46 9.56 -24.08
C ASN A 52 -13.24 10.43 -23.06
N SER A 53 -12.71 11.58 -22.67
CA SER A 53 -13.35 12.47 -21.69
C SER A 53 -14.71 13.02 -22.12
N HIS A 54 -15.03 12.98 -23.41
CA HIS A 54 -16.35 13.32 -23.96
C HIS A 54 -17.45 12.32 -23.56
N LEU A 55 -17.08 11.10 -23.13
CA LEU A 55 -18.02 10.10 -22.66
C LEU A 55 -18.35 10.32 -21.17
N PRO A 56 -19.58 10.01 -20.73
CA PRO A 56 -19.91 9.94 -19.32
C PRO A 56 -18.98 8.99 -18.55
N VAL A 57 -18.74 9.26 -17.26
CA VAL A 57 -17.81 8.45 -16.43
C VAL A 57 -18.18 6.97 -16.44
N LYS A 58 -19.46 6.63 -16.41
CA LYS A 58 -19.94 5.24 -16.48
C LYS A 58 -19.49 4.52 -17.75
N GLU A 59 -19.50 5.21 -18.88
CA GLU A 59 -19.05 4.66 -20.15
C GLU A 59 -17.53 4.52 -20.18
N ARG A 60 -16.80 5.45 -19.57
CA ARG A 60 -15.35 5.35 -19.40
C ARG A 60 -14.96 4.18 -18.49
N ILE A 61 -15.71 3.92 -17.41
CA ILE A 61 -15.52 2.72 -16.57
C ILE A 61 -15.84 1.44 -17.36
N ALA A 62 -16.90 1.43 -18.16
CA ALA A 62 -17.19 0.31 -19.05
C ALA A 62 -16.07 0.07 -20.08
N LEU A 63 -15.49 1.17 -20.62
CA LEU A 63 -14.31 1.10 -21.50
C LEU A 63 -13.10 0.52 -20.75
N TYR A 64 -12.85 0.94 -19.50
CA TYR A 64 -11.80 0.38 -18.65
C TYR A 64 -11.92 -1.14 -18.54
N HIS A 65 -13.09 -1.65 -18.15
CA HIS A 65 -13.31 -3.09 -18.02
C HIS A 65 -13.19 -3.82 -19.35
N LYS A 66 -13.68 -3.24 -20.45
CA LYS A 66 -13.52 -3.79 -21.79
C LYS A 66 -12.05 -3.91 -22.20
N LEU A 67 -11.26 -2.88 -21.96
CA LEU A 67 -9.84 -2.88 -22.26
C LEU A 67 -9.08 -3.85 -21.35
N LYS A 68 -9.44 -3.95 -20.07
CA LYS A 68 -8.86 -4.92 -19.13
C LYS A 68 -9.11 -6.35 -19.57
N ALA A 69 -10.32 -6.65 -20.06
CA ALA A 69 -10.68 -7.99 -20.52
C ALA A 69 -10.01 -8.39 -21.85
N ASN A 70 -9.81 -7.44 -22.79
CA ASN A 70 -9.40 -7.77 -24.16
C ASN A 70 -7.98 -7.30 -24.52
N HIS A 71 -7.39 -6.37 -23.74
CA HIS A 71 -6.12 -5.70 -24.04
C HIS A 71 -5.24 -5.56 -22.80
N PHE A 72 -5.30 -6.53 -21.88
CA PHE A 72 -4.59 -6.50 -20.59
C PHE A 72 -3.07 -6.28 -20.73
N ASP A 73 -2.48 -6.86 -21.79
CA ASP A 73 -1.04 -6.74 -22.04
C ASP A 73 -0.64 -5.40 -22.66
N SER A 74 -1.60 -4.66 -23.22
CA SER A 74 -1.36 -3.37 -23.88
C SER A 74 -1.37 -2.19 -22.92
N TYR A 75 -2.12 -2.28 -21.82
CA TYR A 75 -2.31 -1.20 -20.87
C TYR A 75 -1.84 -1.57 -19.46
N ASP A 76 -1.38 -0.55 -18.71
CA ASP A 76 -1.04 -0.70 -17.29
C ASP A 76 -2.30 -0.52 -16.42
N PHE A 77 -2.82 -1.63 -15.90
CA PHE A 77 -3.94 -1.66 -14.94
C PHE A 77 -3.46 -1.74 -13.49
N GLY A 78 -2.15 -1.81 -13.26
CA GLY A 78 -1.55 -1.92 -11.92
C GLY A 78 -1.16 -0.59 -11.29
N ASN A 79 -1.33 0.52 -12.01
CA ASN A 79 -0.91 1.84 -11.52
C ASN A 79 -2.04 2.51 -10.70
N GLU A 80 -2.17 2.10 -9.42
CA GLU A 80 -3.13 2.68 -8.49
C GLU A 80 -2.96 4.20 -8.36
N THR A 81 -1.71 4.66 -8.27
CA THR A 81 -1.42 6.10 -8.09
C THR A 81 -2.00 6.93 -9.23
N GLU A 82 -1.85 6.48 -10.46
CA GLU A 82 -2.36 7.21 -11.63
C GLU A 82 -3.89 7.26 -11.65
N LEU A 83 -4.55 6.14 -11.31
CA LEU A 83 -6.02 6.10 -11.17
C LEU A 83 -6.51 6.98 -10.03
N THR A 84 -5.80 7.00 -8.90
CA THR A 84 -6.13 7.86 -7.75
C THR A 84 -6.03 9.34 -8.13
N LEU A 85 -4.95 9.75 -8.80
CA LEU A 85 -4.82 11.12 -9.31
C LEU A 85 -5.93 11.49 -10.31
N TYR A 86 -6.37 10.52 -11.10
CA TYR A 86 -7.51 10.71 -12.01
C TYR A 86 -8.82 10.94 -11.25
N GLY A 87 -9.07 10.20 -10.17
CA GLY A 87 -10.20 10.44 -9.28
C GLY A 87 -10.15 11.84 -8.64
N TYR A 88 -8.99 12.26 -8.14
CA TYR A 88 -8.81 13.59 -7.57
C TYR A 88 -8.96 14.72 -8.60
N SER A 89 -8.66 14.49 -9.89
CA SER A 89 -8.91 15.52 -10.91
C SER A 89 -10.38 15.93 -10.98
N PHE A 90 -11.31 14.98 -10.79
CA PHE A 90 -12.75 15.28 -10.72
C PHE A 90 -13.13 16.05 -9.47
N LEU A 91 -12.52 15.76 -8.30
CA LEU A 91 -12.75 16.55 -7.09
C LEU A 91 -12.30 18.02 -7.29
N ASN A 92 -11.16 18.23 -7.93
CA ASN A 92 -10.65 19.58 -8.24
C ASN A 92 -11.57 20.35 -9.19
N GLU A 93 -12.30 19.63 -10.05
CA GLU A 93 -13.33 20.19 -10.94
C GLU A 93 -14.70 20.30 -10.28
N ASN A 94 -14.82 20.05 -8.96
CA ASN A 94 -16.07 19.95 -8.22
C ASN A 94 -17.07 18.91 -8.79
N ASN A 95 -16.58 17.94 -9.54
CA ASN A 95 -17.40 16.85 -10.09
C ASN A 95 -17.36 15.62 -9.17
N LEU A 96 -18.06 15.75 -8.05
CA LEU A 96 -18.07 14.73 -7.00
C LEU A 96 -18.66 13.39 -7.45
N ILE A 97 -19.62 13.42 -8.38
CA ILE A 97 -20.28 12.19 -8.89
C ILE A 97 -19.26 11.34 -9.66
N ASP A 98 -18.51 11.94 -10.56
CA ASP A 98 -17.51 11.23 -11.35
C ASP A 98 -16.32 10.81 -10.47
N ALA A 99 -15.92 11.64 -9.50
CA ALA A 99 -14.89 11.29 -8.52
C ALA A 99 -15.26 10.02 -7.74
N LEU A 100 -16.47 9.98 -7.17
CA LEU A 100 -16.96 8.80 -6.45
C LEU A 100 -16.94 7.55 -7.33
N ALA A 101 -17.40 7.64 -8.56
CA ALA A 101 -17.43 6.49 -9.48
C ALA A 101 -16.01 5.97 -9.78
N ILE A 102 -15.02 6.84 -9.91
CA ILE A 102 -13.61 6.43 -10.11
C ILE A 102 -13.02 5.85 -8.83
N PHE A 103 -13.25 6.46 -7.66
CA PHE A 103 -12.73 5.90 -6.40
C PHE A 103 -13.40 4.55 -6.05
N GLU A 104 -14.69 4.36 -6.36
CA GLU A 104 -15.34 3.05 -6.25
C GLU A 104 -14.66 2.02 -7.17
N LEU A 105 -14.35 2.37 -8.42
CA LEU A 105 -13.57 1.51 -9.32
C LEU A 105 -12.21 1.14 -8.68
N ILE A 106 -11.50 2.12 -8.10
CA ILE A 106 -10.17 1.89 -7.51
C ILE A 106 -10.26 0.89 -6.34
N THR A 107 -11.28 0.97 -5.48
CA THR A 107 -11.44 0.00 -4.37
C THR A 107 -11.74 -1.42 -4.86
N VAL A 108 -12.36 -1.57 -6.03
CA VAL A 108 -12.58 -2.89 -6.66
C VAL A 108 -11.28 -3.42 -7.28
N GLU A 109 -10.50 -2.57 -7.90
CA GLU A 109 -9.25 -2.95 -8.56
C GLU A 109 -8.10 -3.20 -7.57
N PHE A 110 -8.07 -2.45 -6.46
CA PHE A 110 -7.04 -2.52 -5.42
C PHE A 110 -7.66 -2.79 -4.03
N PRO A 111 -8.31 -3.94 -3.84
CA PRO A 111 -9.08 -4.23 -2.63
C PRO A 111 -8.23 -4.36 -1.35
N ASN A 112 -6.91 -4.47 -1.49
CA ASN A 112 -5.96 -4.57 -0.37
C ASN A 112 -5.14 -3.30 -0.17
N SER A 113 -5.52 -2.19 -0.80
CA SER A 113 -4.85 -0.91 -0.63
C SER A 113 -5.58 -0.03 0.38
N ALA A 114 -4.89 0.36 1.45
CA ALA A 114 -5.39 1.34 2.41
C ALA A 114 -5.71 2.67 1.74
N ASN A 115 -4.87 3.09 0.78
CA ASN A 115 -5.03 4.35 0.06
C ASN A 115 -6.31 4.39 -0.79
N SER A 116 -6.71 3.26 -1.40
CA SER A 116 -7.93 3.21 -2.19
C SER A 116 -9.18 3.50 -1.34
N PHE A 117 -9.25 2.93 -0.14
CA PHE A 117 -10.36 3.17 0.78
C PHE A 117 -10.29 4.54 1.47
N ASP A 118 -9.08 5.05 1.74
CA ASP A 118 -8.90 6.40 2.27
C ASP A 118 -9.45 7.45 1.31
N SER A 119 -9.05 7.39 0.05
CA SER A 119 -9.52 8.31 -1.01
C SER A 119 -11.04 8.23 -1.24
N LEU A 120 -11.63 7.02 -1.18
CA LEU A 120 -13.07 6.86 -1.27
C LEU A 120 -13.77 7.41 -0.02
N GLY A 121 -13.18 7.23 1.17
CA GLY A 121 -13.65 7.82 2.42
C GLY A 121 -13.71 9.36 2.34
N GLU A 122 -12.67 9.99 1.82
CA GLU A 122 -12.62 11.44 1.60
C GLU A 122 -13.71 11.91 0.62
N ALA A 123 -13.89 11.21 -0.50
CA ALA A 123 -14.91 11.55 -1.47
C ALA A 123 -16.33 11.45 -0.86
N TYR A 124 -16.62 10.43 -0.04
CA TYR A 124 -17.89 10.33 0.68
C TYR A 124 -18.03 11.40 1.75
N LEU A 125 -16.96 11.82 2.42
CA LEU A 125 -16.98 12.93 3.36
C LEU A 125 -17.38 14.23 2.66
N LEU A 126 -16.81 14.52 1.50
CA LEU A 126 -17.17 15.66 0.65
C LEU A 126 -18.64 15.56 0.15
N ALA A 127 -19.12 14.35 -0.11
CA ALA A 127 -20.52 14.07 -0.44
C ALA A 127 -21.47 14.23 0.76
N LYS A 128 -20.95 14.52 1.97
CA LYS A 128 -21.69 14.58 3.23
C LYS A 128 -22.34 13.24 3.62
N ASP A 129 -21.88 12.14 3.07
CA ASP A 129 -22.26 10.79 3.49
C ASP A 129 -21.28 10.30 4.57
N SER A 130 -21.45 10.81 5.78
CA SER A 130 -20.60 10.46 6.93
C SER A 130 -20.60 8.97 7.23
N THR A 131 -21.68 8.25 6.96
CA THR A 131 -21.76 6.82 7.20
C THR A 131 -20.81 6.05 6.29
N LYS A 132 -20.86 6.31 4.99
CA LYS A 132 -19.95 5.67 4.04
C LYS A 132 -18.52 6.16 4.20
N ALA A 133 -18.31 7.43 4.54
CA ALA A 133 -16.97 7.95 4.86
C ALA A 133 -16.33 7.14 5.99
N ILE A 134 -17.03 6.98 7.14
CA ILE A 134 -16.52 6.17 8.27
C ILE A 134 -16.22 4.73 7.83
N GLN A 135 -17.13 4.07 7.12
CA GLN A 135 -16.93 2.69 6.67
C GLN A 135 -15.66 2.51 5.83
N ASN A 136 -15.35 3.46 4.96
CA ASN A 136 -14.16 3.38 4.11
C ASN A 136 -12.90 3.76 4.89
N TYR A 137 -12.92 4.77 5.75
CA TYR A 137 -11.79 5.07 6.63
C TYR A 137 -11.49 3.94 7.61
N GLU A 138 -12.50 3.25 8.17
CA GLU A 138 -12.30 2.05 9.00
C GLU A 138 -11.62 0.92 8.21
N LYS A 139 -11.98 0.70 6.94
CA LYS A 139 -11.27 -0.25 6.07
C LYS A 139 -9.83 0.16 5.80
N SER A 140 -9.57 1.44 5.56
CA SER A 140 -8.22 1.97 5.41
C SER A 140 -7.39 1.71 6.66
N LEU A 141 -7.93 1.98 7.86
CA LEU A 141 -7.26 1.74 9.14
C LEU A 141 -6.97 0.26 9.41
N LEU A 142 -7.84 -0.66 8.98
CA LEU A 142 -7.56 -2.10 9.09
C LEU A 142 -6.33 -2.53 8.30
N MET A 143 -6.02 -1.84 7.20
CA MET A 143 -4.87 -2.14 6.33
C MET A 143 -3.65 -1.31 6.70
N ASN A 144 -3.85 -0.09 7.17
CA ASN A 144 -2.82 0.83 7.64
C ASN A 144 -3.25 1.47 8.96
N PRO A 145 -2.93 0.86 10.12
CA PRO A 145 -3.28 1.40 11.43
C PRO A 145 -2.63 2.76 11.73
N GLU A 146 -1.62 3.17 10.99
CA GLU A 146 -0.95 4.47 11.13
C GLU A 146 -1.59 5.56 10.23
N ASN A 147 -2.75 5.30 9.64
CA ASN A 147 -3.51 6.34 8.96
C ASN A 147 -4.21 7.24 9.98
N PHE A 148 -3.43 8.09 10.64
CA PHE A 148 -3.93 9.02 11.66
C PHE A 148 -4.95 10.02 11.11
N HIS A 149 -4.89 10.33 9.81
CA HIS A 149 -5.91 11.17 9.17
C HIS A 149 -7.29 10.49 9.23
N ALA A 150 -7.38 9.25 8.81
CA ALA A 150 -8.64 8.49 8.87
C ALA A 150 -9.16 8.37 10.31
N GLU A 151 -8.27 8.13 11.30
CA GLU A 151 -8.65 8.08 12.71
C GLU A 151 -9.24 9.42 13.17
N ASP A 152 -8.59 10.54 12.84
CA ASP A 152 -9.04 11.89 13.22
C ASP A 152 -10.39 12.23 12.61
N VAL A 153 -10.59 11.90 11.33
CA VAL A 153 -11.87 12.14 10.64
C VAL A 153 -12.99 11.33 11.29
N ILE A 154 -12.77 10.03 11.52
CA ILE A 154 -13.76 9.19 12.20
C ILE A 154 -14.10 9.75 13.59
N GLN A 155 -13.09 10.13 14.35
CA GLN A 155 -13.26 10.71 15.69
C GLN A 155 -14.04 12.02 15.62
N SER A 156 -13.72 12.91 14.69
CA SER A 156 -14.42 14.19 14.53
C SER A 156 -15.90 14.04 14.16
N ILE A 157 -16.24 13.00 13.40
CA ILE A 157 -17.62 12.70 13.02
C ILE A 157 -18.37 12.07 14.19
N LYS A 158 -17.78 11.06 14.86
CA LYS A 158 -18.43 10.32 15.96
C LYS A 158 -18.51 11.14 17.26
N TYR A 159 -17.52 11.99 17.49
CA TYR A 159 -17.36 12.74 18.74
C TYR A 159 -16.94 14.20 18.48
N PRO A 160 -17.81 15.03 17.89
CA PRO A 160 -17.45 16.38 17.43
C PRO A 160 -17.00 17.33 18.56
N SER A 161 -17.30 17.01 19.82
CA SER A 161 -16.84 17.78 20.99
C SER A 161 -15.48 17.35 21.54
N VAL A 162 -14.90 16.24 21.03
CA VAL A 162 -13.63 15.71 21.47
C VAL A 162 -12.52 16.18 20.53
N LYS A 163 -11.52 16.89 21.08
CA LYS A 163 -10.36 17.28 20.27
C LYS A 163 -9.55 16.05 19.88
N PRO A 164 -9.24 15.85 18.59
CA PRO A 164 -8.37 14.76 18.16
C PRO A 164 -6.98 14.86 18.81
N LEU A 165 -6.36 13.71 19.09
CA LEU A 165 -4.98 13.67 19.58
C LEU A 165 -4.03 14.20 18.50
N THR A 166 -3.02 14.94 18.93
CA THR A 166 -1.92 15.34 18.04
C THR A 166 -1.12 14.13 17.59
N THR A 167 -0.44 14.23 16.45
CA THR A 167 0.47 13.18 15.96
C THR A 167 1.48 12.76 17.04
N GLN A 168 2.03 13.71 17.81
CA GLN A 168 2.97 13.41 18.89
C GLN A 168 2.31 12.60 20.03
N GLU A 169 1.08 12.92 20.40
CA GLU A 169 0.32 12.16 21.41
C GLU A 169 -0.01 10.75 20.92
N LYS A 170 -0.33 10.56 19.62
CA LYS A 170 -0.56 9.25 19.03
C LYS A 170 0.71 8.39 19.02
N PHE A 171 1.84 8.95 18.65
CA PHE A 171 3.12 8.23 18.67
C PHE A 171 3.65 7.97 20.08
N SER A 172 3.18 8.69 21.09
CA SER A 172 3.52 8.40 22.49
C SER A 172 2.64 7.33 23.14
N LYS A 173 1.64 6.82 22.41
CA LYS A 173 0.77 5.75 22.90
C LYS A 173 1.60 4.47 23.10
N ILE A 174 1.64 4.00 24.34
CA ILE A 174 2.26 2.73 24.69
C ILE A 174 1.27 1.61 24.39
N TYR A 175 1.67 0.68 23.54
CA TYR A 175 0.91 -0.53 23.26
C TYR A 175 1.31 -1.66 24.19
N SER A 176 0.47 -2.69 24.37
CA SER A 176 0.81 -3.84 25.17
C SER A 176 1.95 -4.66 24.53
N LYS A 177 2.67 -5.40 25.36
CA LYS A 177 3.71 -6.33 24.90
C LYS A 177 3.21 -7.30 23.83
N GLU A 178 1.99 -7.82 24.00
CA GLU A 178 1.35 -8.75 23.07
C GLU A 178 1.12 -8.10 21.71
N TYR A 179 0.78 -6.82 21.67
CA TYR A 179 0.61 -6.07 20.42
C TYR A 179 1.93 -6.02 19.62
N TYR A 180 3.04 -5.65 20.28
CA TYR A 180 4.34 -5.61 19.62
C TYR A 180 4.83 -7.00 19.18
N ILE A 181 4.52 -8.06 19.94
CA ILE A 181 4.84 -9.45 19.57
C ILE A 181 4.05 -9.83 18.31
N ALA A 182 2.75 -9.53 18.26
CA ALA A 182 1.90 -9.81 17.10
C ALA A 182 2.36 -9.04 15.85
N ASP A 183 2.83 -7.80 16.00
CA ASP A 183 3.37 -6.99 14.91
C ASP A 183 4.66 -7.59 14.32
N LEU A 184 5.56 -8.12 15.16
CA LEU A 184 6.74 -8.85 14.69
C LEU A 184 6.39 -10.13 13.93
N ASP A 185 5.36 -10.87 14.35
CA ASP A 185 4.87 -12.05 13.61
C ASP A 185 4.31 -11.67 12.25
N GLN A 186 3.49 -10.62 12.22
CA GLN A 186 2.91 -10.11 10.98
C GLN A 186 4.01 -9.61 10.03
N LEU A 187 5.01 -8.88 10.53
CA LEU A 187 6.17 -8.43 9.75
C LEU A 187 6.91 -9.62 9.14
N GLY A 188 7.19 -10.66 9.95
CA GLY A 188 7.85 -11.86 9.47
C GLY A 188 7.07 -12.56 8.35
N GLN A 189 5.77 -12.72 8.51
CA GLN A 189 4.90 -13.33 7.51
C GLN A 189 4.82 -12.49 6.22
N LYS A 190 4.66 -11.17 6.33
CA LYS A 190 4.62 -10.27 5.17
C LYS A 190 5.94 -10.28 4.40
N LEU A 191 7.08 -10.28 5.09
CA LEU A 191 8.39 -10.37 4.44
C LEU A 191 8.53 -11.66 3.61
N LEU A 192 8.07 -12.80 4.16
CA LEU A 192 8.10 -14.07 3.45
C LEU A 192 7.15 -14.10 2.23
N ALA A 193 6.02 -13.41 2.33
CA ALA A 193 5.03 -13.36 1.26
C ALA A 193 5.47 -12.45 0.08
N ILE A 194 6.21 -11.38 0.37
CA ILE A 194 6.57 -10.36 -0.62
C ILE A 194 7.93 -10.64 -1.25
N HIS A 195 8.91 -11.18 -0.48
CA HIS A 195 10.27 -11.34 -0.97
C HIS A 195 10.38 -12.56 -1.88
N PRO A 196 10.86 -12.42 -3.13
CA PRO A 196 10.91 -13.53 -4.10
C PRO A 196 11.88 -14.67 -3.68
N TYR A 197 12.90 -14.35 -2.86
CA TYR A 197 13.90 -15.31 -2.37
C TYR A 197 14.16 -15.09 -0.88
N PRO A 198 13.18 -15.34 0.02
CA PRO A 198 13.27 -14.94 1.43
C PRO A 198 14.39 -15.67 2.20
N PHE A 199 14.81 -16.83 1.73
CA PHE A 199 15.85 -17.67 2.37
C PHE A 199 17.15 -17.76 1.56
N LYS A 200 17.44 -16.77 0.71
CA LYS A 200 18.67 -16.77 -0.09
C LYS A 200 19.96 -16.73 0.76
N PHE A 201 19.92 -16.07 1.91
CA PHE A 201 21.10 -15.79 2.74
C PHE A 201 21.04 -16.44 4.13
N ILE A 202 19.85 -16.80 4.62
CA ILE A 202 19.67 -17.47 5.90
C ILE A 202 18.62 -18.59 5.75
N SER A 203 18.71 -19.65 6.57
CA SER A 203 17.69 -20.69 6.54
C SER A 203 16.35 -20.19 7.13
N LYS A 204 15.25 -20.88 6.80
CA LYS A 204 13.94 -20.60 7.35
C LYS A 204 13.95 -20.69 8.89
N GLU A 205 14.64 -21.69 9.43
CA GLU A 205 14.78 -21.90 10.87
C GLU A 205 15.50 -20.75 11.54
N GLN A 206 16.61 -20.28 10.92
CA GLN A 206 17.38 -19.14 11.43
C GLN A 206 16.60 -17.84 11.36
N PHE A 207 15.81 -17.65 10.31
CA PHE A 207 14.93 -16.48 10.18
C PHE A 207 13.93 -16.39 11.35
N TRP A 208 13.17 -17.47 11.59
CA TRP A 208 12.20 -17.50 12.68
C TRP A 208 12.85 -17.45 14.06
N LYS A 209 14.00 -18.09 14.24
CA LYS A 209 14.77 -17.95 15.48
C LYS A 209 15.16 -16.50 15.76
N ASN A 210 15.51 -15.73 14.73
CA ASN A 210 15.82 -14.32 14.88
C ASN A 210 14.58 -13.50 15.28
N ILE A 211 13.40 -13.79 14.72
CA ILE A 211 12.12 -13.18 15.13
C ILE A 211 11.83 -13.50 16.61
N GLU A 212 11.91 -14.74 17.02
CA GLU A 212 11.68 -15.15 18.42
C GLU A 212 12.68 -14.48 19.39
N ASN A 213 13.95 -14.39 19.02
CA ASN A 213 14.94 -13.66 19.81
C ASN A 213 14.58 -12.19 19.98
N LYS A 214 13.99 -11.55 18.94
CA LYS A 214 13.54 -10.16 19.05
C LYS A 214 12.31 -10.01 19.93
N LYS A 215 11.35 -10.94 19.84
CA LYS A 215 10.18 -10.98 20.73
C LYS A 215 10.59 -11.08 22.20
N SER A 216 11.63 -11.87 22.52
CA SER A 216 12.10 -12.04 23.89
C SER A 216 12.70 -10.76 24.50
N LEU A 217 13.07 -9.78 23.65
CA LEU A 217 13.60 -8.49 24.09
C LEU A 217 12.50 -7.45 24.38
N ILE A 218 11.24 -7.75 24.01
CA ILE A 218 10.12 -6.84 24.28
C ILE A 218 9.68 -6.99 25.72
N THR A 219 9.71 -5.89 26.46
CA THR A 219 9.25 -5.81 27.85
C THR A 219 7.99 -4.94 27.94
N GLU A 220 7.29 -5.01 29.09
CA GLU A 220 6.12 -4.16 29.37
C GLU A 220 6.37 -2.64 29.24
N HIS A 221 7.64 -2.24 29.28
CA HIS A 221 8.07 -0.83 29.22
C HIS A 221 8.94 -0.51 27.99
N THR A 222 8.87 -1.35 26.95
CA THR A 222 9.59 -1.05 25.70
C THR A 222 8.86 0.09 24.98
N THR A 223 9.43 1.28 25.02
CA THR A 223 9.00 2.48 24.30
C THR A 223 10.02 2.83 23.21
#